data_c2f835c4aceb02c72fbc12c9ba359fc5
#
_entry.id   c2f835c4aceb02c72fbc12c9ba359fc5
#
_cell.length_a   1.000
_cell.length_b   1.000
_cell.length_c   1.000
_cell.angle_alpha   90.00
_cell.angle_beta   90.00
_cell.angle_gamma   90.00
#
_symmetry.space_group_name_H-M   'P 1'
#
loop_
_entity.id
_entity.type
_entity.pdbx_description
1 polymer ?
#
loop_
_entity_poly.entity_id
_entity_poly.type
_entity_poly.pdbx_seq_one_letter_code
_entity_poly.pdbx_strand_id
1 'polypeptide(L)'
;MNEKLLYVADIVENTIVDGIGFRTSLYLSGCDIRCEGCHNKELWDINSGHAMEIDEVFERITGSFTNITLIGGEPMMQAEPLAVLAEKIKTNTCKDIWIYSGHTYEEILNNKKYFKLLKFCDVLVDGKFDKSYFQNNLRFRGSTNQRIIDIKKSLKKNRIILWNDEKYFQFTLFSEKH
;
A
#
# COMPACT_ATOMS: atom_id res chain seq x y z
N MET A 1 7.37 -0.68 19.77
CA MET A 1 6.09 0.03 19.50
C MET A 1 4.95 -0.77 20.12
N ASN A 2 3.92 -0.09 20.61
CA ASN A 2 2.72 -0.77 21.10
C ASN A 2 2.01 -1.41 19.91
N GLU A 3 1.82 -2.74 19.91
CA GLU A 3 1.22 -3.49 18.80
C GLU A 3 -0.26 -3.14 18.53
N LYS A 4 -0.85 -2.28 19.35
CA LYS A 4 -2.24 -1.84 19.24
C LYS A 4 -2.41 -0.45 18.60
N LEU A 5 -1.32 0.29 18.40
CA LEU A 5 -1.35 1.66 17.90
C LEU A 5 -0.70 1.77 16.53
N LEU A 6 -1.31 2.58 15.67
CA LEU A 6 -0.77 3.04 14.39
C LEU A 6 -0.53 4.55 14.47
N TYR A 7 0.59 5.00 13.91
CA TYR A 7 0.88 6.42 13.73
C TYR A 7 0.40 6.85 12.35
N VAL A 8 -0.78 7.47 12.31
CA VAL A 8 -1.50 7.85 11.11
C VAL A 8 -1.31 9.33 10.84
N ALA A 9 -0.84 9.66 9.65
CA ALA A 9 -0.71 11.05 9.21
C ALA A 9 -2.03 11.56 8.62
N ASP A 10 -2.70 10.75 7.78
CA ASP A 10 -3.96 11.12 7.16
C ASP A 10 -4.75 9.89 6.68
N ILE A 11 -6.04 10.04 6.46
CA ILE A 11 -6.91 9.07 5.81
C ILE A 11 -7.67 9.79 4.69
N VAL A 12 -7.31 9.48 3.44
CA VAL A 12 -7.91 10.11 2.24
C VAL A 12 -8.87 9.13 1.58
N GLU A 13 -10.15 9.47 1.59
CA GLU A 13 -11.19 8.66 0.97
C GLU A 13 -11.36 8.99 -0.52
N ASN A 14 -11.86 8.01 -1.28
CA ASN A 14 -12.22 8.16 -2.70
C ASN A 14 -11.08 8.60 -3.62
N THR A 15 -9.83 8.30 -3.27
CA THR A 15 -8.68 8.53 -4.15
C THR A 15 -8.65 7.54 -5.31
N ILE A 16 -8.10 7.98 -6.45
CA ILE A 16 -7.92 7.16 -7.66
C ILE A 16 -6.46 7.10 -8.12
N VAL A 17 -5.55 7.73 -7.35
CA VAL A 17 -4.13 7.84 -7.72
C VAL A 17 -3.25 6.80 -7.04
N ASP A 18 -3.72 6.20 -5.96
CA ASP A 18 -2.95 5.27 -5.12
C ASP A 18 -3.30 3.80 -5.38
N GLY A 19 -3.67 3.47 -6.61
CA GLY A 19 -4.04 2.13 -7.05
C GLY A 19 -5.30 2.14 -7.91
N ILE A 20 -5.71 0.96 -8.39
CA ILE A 20 -6.85 0.86 -9.30
C ILE A 20 -8.19 1.00 -8.56
N GLY A 21 -9.16 1.64 -9.21
CA GLY A 21 -10.51 1.90 -8.67
C GLY A 21 -10.50 2.98 -7.59
N PHE A 22 -11.64 3.11 -6.90
CA PHE A 22 -11.74 4.02 -5.76
C PHE A 22 -11.13 3.38 -4.52
N ARG A 23 -10.27 4.13 -3.83
CA ARG A 23 -9.54 3.65 -2.67
C ARG A 23 -9.65 4.61 -1.49
N THR A 24 -9.55 4.07 -0.29
CA THR A 24 -9.24 4.82 0.91
C THR A 24 -7.76 4.61 1.21
N SER A 25 -6.99 5.69 1.13
CA SER A 25 -5.55 5.67 1.38
C SER A 25 -5.26 6.02 2.82
N LEU A 26 -4.64 5.08 3.54
CA LEU A 26 -4.14 5.27 4.90
C LEU A 26 -2.69 5.75 4.80
N TYR A 27 -2.48 7.03 5.06
CA TYR A 27 -1.14 7.64 5.10
C TYR A 27 -0.53 7.46 6.49
N LEU A 28 0.57 6.74 6.54
CA LEU A 28 1.32 6.46 7.77
C LEU A 28 2.47 7.45 7.94
N SER A 29 2.82 7.78 9.16
CA SER A 29 4.02 8.54 9.48
C SER A 29 5.20 7.61 9.82
N GLY A 30 6.42 8.15 9.74
CA GLY A 30 7.67 7.43 9.90
C GLY A 30 8.19 6.86 8.58
N CYS A 31 9.43 7.21 8.22
CA CYS A 31 10.13 6.66 7.06
C CYS A 31 11.64 6.66 7.31
N ASP A 32 12.25 5.49 7.28
CA ASP A 32 13.70 5.29 7.39
C ASP A 32 14.41 5.26 6.03
N ILE A 33 13.66 5.13 4.93
CA ILE A 33 14.17 5.11 3.55
C ILE A 33 14.68 6.48 3.10
N ARG A 34 13.93 7.57 3.35
CA ARG A 34 14.29 8.97 3.10
C ARG A 34 14.79 9.25 1.70
N CYS A 35 14.04 8.84 0.67
CA CYS A 35 14.39 9.01 -0.73
C CYS A 35 14.65 10.48 -1.10
N GLU A 36 15.68 10.75 -1.91
CA GLU A 36 15.88 12.07 -2.50
C GLU A 36 14.71 12.42 -3.43
N GLY A 37 14.15 13.62 -3.25
CA GLY A 37 12.98 14.07 -4.03
C GLY A 37 11.65 13.45 -3.61
N CYS A 38 11.58 12.79 -2.44
CA CYS A 38 10.32 12.28 -1.89
C CYS A 38 9.25 13.38 -1.82
N HIS A 39 8.01 13.05 -2.20
CA HIS A 39 6.88 13.99 -2.16
C HIS A 39 6.33 14.16 -0.74
N ASN A 40 6.53 13.19 0.16
CA ASN A 40 5.97 13.17 1.51
C ASN A 40 7.09 13.28 2.57
N LYS A 41 8.00 14.24 2.42
CA LYS A 41 9.13 14.42 3.37
C LYS A 41 8.66 14.76 4.79
N GLU A 42 7.54 15.42 4.91
CA GLU A 42 6.89 15.77 6.17
C GLU A 42 6.48 14.52 6.99
N LEU A 43 6.32 13.37 6.33
CA LEU A 43 5.97 12.11 6.96
C LEU A 43 7.18 11.27 7.40
N TRP A 44 8.41 11.78 7.30
CA TRP A 44 9.59 11.02 7.69
C TRP A 44 9.70 10.81 9.20
N ASP A 45 9.22 11.77 10.00
CA ASP A 45 9.14 11.63 11.44
C ASP A 45 7.89 10.83 11.82
N ILE A 46 8.06 9.82 12.66
CA ILE A 46 6.93 9.04 13.18
C ILE A 46 5.94 9.91 13.97
N ASN A 47 6.45 10.96 14.61
CA ASN A 47 5.64 11.90 15.40
C ASN A 47 4.90 12.94 14.54
N SER A 48 5.08 12.95 13.22
CA SER A 48 4.28 13.80 12.32
C SER A 48 2.83 13.30 12.18
N GLY A 49 2.55 12.06 12.58
CA GLY A 49 1.22 11.49 12.64
C GLY A 49 0.64 11.45 14.06
N HIS A 50 -0.61 11.00 14.14
CA HIS A 50 -1.34 10.81 15.39
C HIS A 50 -1.41 9.32 15.72
N ALA A 51 -1.17 8.96 16.99
CA ALA A 51 -1.38 7.60 17.47
C ALA A 51 -2.89 7.29 17.49
N MET A 52 -3.29 6.25 16.77
CA MET A 52 -4.67 5.78 16.67
C MET A 52 -4.76 4.29 16.99
N GLU A 53 -5.81 3.89 17.69
CA GLU A 53 -6.09 2.47 17.94
C GLU A 53 -6.44 1.75 16.62
N ILE A 54 -5.99 0.50 16.47
CA ILE A 54 -6.25 -0.30 15.25
C ILE A 54 -7.75 -0.40 14.96
N ASP A 55 -8.58 -0.53 15.97
CA ASP A 55 -10.03 -0.65 15.80
C ASP A 55 -10.65 0.64 15.28
N GLU A 56 -10.19 1.79 15.76
CA GLU A 56 -10.61 3.10 15.24
C GLU A 56 -10.20 3.27 13.77
N VAL A 57 -8.95 2.94 13.42
CA VAL A 57 -8.47 2.99 12.04
C VAL A 57 -9.31 2.06 11.16
N PHE A 58 -9.57 0.83 11.62
CA PHE A 58 -10.37 -0.15 10.87
C PHE A 58 -11.75 0.41 10.54
N GLU A 59 -12.49 0.94 11.53
CA GLU A 59 -13.83 1.51 11.30
C GLU A 59 -13.79 2.67 10.28
N ARG A 60 -12.81 3.57 10.41
CA ARG A 60 -12.68 4.71 9.50
C ARG A 60 -12.39 4.31 8.06
N ILE A 61 -11.47 3.36 7.82
CA ILE A 61 -11.07 3.00 6.46
C ILE A 61 -11.98 1.98 5.79
N THR A 62 -12.82 1.27 6.56
CA THR A 62 -13.73 0.26 6.00
C THR A 62 -15.16 0.73 5.84
N GLY A 63 -15.52 1.89 6.39
CA GLY A 63 -16.87 2.45 6.36
C GLY A 63 -17.39 2.83 4.96
N SER A 64 -16.50 2.95 3.96
CA SER A 64 -16.87 3.24 2.57
C SER A 64 -16.79 1.99 1.68
N PHE A 65 -17.31 2.10 0.43
CA PHE A 65 -17.23 1.00 -0.56
C PHE A 65 -15.86 0.87 -1.25
N THR A 66 -14.91 1.74 -0.92
CA THR A 66 -13.58 1.78 -1.53
C THR A 66 -12.69 0.63 -1.05
N ASN A 67 -11.72 0.26 -1.87
CA ASN A 67 -10.62 -0.62 -1.48
C ASN A 67 -9.56 0.17 -0.67
N ILE A 68 -8.56 -0.50 -0.12
CA ILE A 68 -7.62 0.11 0.82
C ILE A 68 -6.22 0.22 0.21
N THR A 69 -5.55 1.35 0.46
CA THR A 69 -4.13 1.54 0.17
C THR A 69 -3.38 1.92 1.44
N LEU A 70 -2.32 1.18 1.76
CA LEU A 70 -1.37 1.49 2.82
C LEU A 70 -0.18 2.21 2.21
N ILE A 71 0.02 3.48 2.58
CA ILE A 71 0.99 4.40 1.96
C ILE A 71 1.48 5.43 2.99
N GLY A 72 2.16 6.47 2.56
CA GLY A 72 2.58 7.63 3.38
C GLY A 72 4.07 7.72 3.54
N GLY A 73 4.61 7.52 4.75
CA GLY A 73 6.02 7.30 5.01
C GLY A 73 6.46 5.90 4.53
N GLU A 74 6.95 5.07 5.43
CA GLU A 74 7.27 3.66 5.12
C GLU A 74 6.37 2.72 5.94
N PRO A 75 5.36 2.08 5.35
CA PRO A 75 4.44 1.19 6.07
C PRO A 75 5.16 0.04 6.80
N MET A 76 6.30 -0.43 6.27
CA MET A 76 7.04 -1.53 6.89
C MET A 76 7.65 -1.14 8.24
N MET A 77 7.85 0.15 8.55
CA MET A 77 8.21 0.60 9.89
C MET A 77 7.15 0.27 10.95
N GLN A 78 5.88 0.15 10.52
CA GLN A 78 4.75 -0.19 11.37
C GLN A 78 4.17 -1.58 11.02
N ALA A 79 4.99 -2.49 10.49
CA ALA A 79 4.55 -3.77 9.93
C ALA A 79 3.76 -4.64 10.92
N GLU A 80 4.12 -4.65 12.21
CA GLU A 80 3.45 -5.50 13.21
C GLU A 80 2.00 -5.05 13.47
N PRO A 81 1.72 -3.79 13.85
CA PRO A 81 0.34 -3.32 14.01
C PRO A 81 -0.43 -3.29 12.68
N LEU A 82 0.22 -2.98 11.55
CA LEU A 82 -0.42 -3.05 10.22
C LEU A 82 -0.80 -4.47 9.82
N ALA A 83 -0.04 -5.49 10.23
CA ALA A 83 -0.41 -6.87 9.96
C ALA A 83 -1.70 -7.26 10.69
N VAL A 84 -1.91 -6.76 11.92
CA VAL A 84 -3.16 -6.96 12.66
C VAL A 84 -4.33 -6.27 11.96
N LEU A 85 -4.14 -5.01 11.53
CA LEU A 85 -5.16 -4.27 10.77
C LEU A 85 -5.50 -4.98 9.45
N ALA A 86 -4.49 -5.38 8.67
CA ALA A 86 -4.68 -6.02 7.38
C ALA A 86 -5.39 -7.38 7.51
N GLU A 87 -5.04 -8.18 8.53
CA GLU A 87 -5.75 -9.41 8.86
C GLU A 87 -7.22 -9.14 9.20
N LYS A 88 -7.50 -8.13 10.04
CA LYS A 88 -8.87 -7.72 10.40
C LYS A 88 -9.67 -7.30 9.15
N ILE A 89 -9.07 -6.52 8.23
CA ILE A 89 -9.70 -6.14 6.97
C ILE A 89 -10.05 -7.37 6.13
N LYS A 90 -9.10 -8.29 5.94
CA LYS A 90 -9.29 -9.50 5.11
C LYS A 90 -10.31 -10.48 5.71
N THR A 91 -10.46 -10.51 7.03
CA THR A 91 -11.39 -11.38 7.72
C THR A 91 -12.83 -10.84 7.69
N ASN A 92 -12.99 -9.51 7.78
CA ASN A 92 -14.31 -8.90 7.97
C ASN A 92 -14.85 -8.22 6.69
N THR A 93 -14.06 -8.12 5.64
CA THR A 93 -14.45 -7.44 4.39
C THR A 93 -13.95 -8.18 3.14
N CYS A 94 -14.51 -7.83 1.98
CA CYS A 94 -14.02 -8.31 0.67
C CYS A 94 -13.03 -7.33 0.02
N LYS A 95 -12.53 -6.32 0.75
CA LYS A 95 -11.67 -5.28 0.20
C LYS A 95 -10.29 -5.83 -0.18
N ASP A 96 -9.74 -5.35 -1.31
CA ASP A 96 -8.33 -5.55 -1.62
C ASP A 96 -7.46 -4.51 -0.91
N ILE A 97 -6.20 -4.90 -0.65
CA ILE A 97 -5.21 -4.06 0.02
C ILE A 97 -4.01 -3.89 -0.91
N TRP A 98 -3.74 -2.66 -1.31
CA TRP A 98 -2.48 -2.25 -1.92
C TRP A 98 -1.55 -1.72 -0.83
N ILE A 99 -0.24 -1.96 -1.00
CA ILE A 99 0.77 -1.43 -0.10
C ILE A 99 1.94 -0.86 -0.91
N TYR A 100 2.40 0.31 -0.51
CA TYR A 100 3.60 0.96 -1.05
C TYR A 100 4.74 0.79 -0.06
N SER A 101 5.93 0.43 -0.56
CA SER A 101 7.12 0.32 0.27
C SER A 101 8.38 0.70 -0.51
N GLY A 102 9.31 1.37 0.14
CA GLY A 102 10.65 1.58 -0.40
C GLY A 102 11.52 0.32 -0.35
N HIS A 103 11.12 -0.71 0.41
CA HIS A 103 11.77 -2.02 0.38
C HIS A 103 11.37 -2.81 -0.86
N THR A 104 12.29 -3.61 -1.37
CA THR A 104 12.02 -4.55 -2.46
C THR A 104 11.22 -5.77 -1.97
N TYR A 105 10.52 -6.44 -2.87
CA TYR A 105 9.80 -7.68 -2.57
C TYR A 105 10.71 -8.73 -1.92
N GLU A 106 11.94 -8.85 -2.41
CA GLU A 106 12.94 -9.78 -1.91
C GLU A 106 13.37 -9.44 -0.46
N GLU A 107 13.57 -8.15 -0.15
CA GLU A 107 13.87 -7.69 1.21
C GLU A 107 12.70 -7.97 2.16
N ILE A 108 11.47 -7.73 1.70
CA ILE A 108 10.25 -7.98 2.48
C ILE A 108 10.10 -9.48 2.77
N LEU A 109 10.35 -10.37 1.81
CA LEU A 109 10.29 -11.83 2.03
C LEU A 109 11.33 -12.31 3.05
N ASN A 110 12.50 -11.68 3.11
CA ASN A 110 13.58 -12.04 4.03
C ASN A 110 13.38 -11.49 5.47
N ASN A 111 12.38 -10.63 5.69
CA ASN A 111 12.06 -10.07 7.00
C ASN A 111 10.73 -10.65 7.52
N LYS A 112 10.79 -11.41 8.63
CA LYS A 112 9.60 -12.10 9.18
C LYS A 112 8.45 -11.14 9.53
N LYS A 113 8.74 -9.92 10.02
CA LYS A 113 7.71 -8.93 10.37
C LYS A 113 7.05 -8.36 9.12
N TYR A 114 7.83 -8.01 8.11
CA TYR A 114 7.35 -7.48 6.83
C TYR A 114 6.53 -8.52 6.07
N PHE A 115 7.01 -9.77 6.05
CA PHE A 115 6.29 -10.87 5.44
C PHE A 115 4.94 -11.14 6.11
N LYS A 116 4.86 -10.98 7.45
CA LYS A 116 3.59 -11.13 8.19
C LYS A 116 2.52 -10.14 7.71
N LEU A 117 2.92 -8.90 7.37
CA LEU A 117 2.02 -7.91 6.76
C LEU A 117 1.73 -8.25 5.30
N LEU A 118 2.77 -8.52 4.50
CA LEU A 118 2.67 -8.72 3.06
C LEU A 118 1.64 -9.79 2.69
N LYS A 119 1.57 -10.91 3.42
CA LYS A 119 0.66 -12.04 3.12
C LYS A 119 -0.82 -11.66 3.14
N PHE A 120 -1.20 -10.56 3.79
CA PHE A 120 -2.58 -10.05 3.80
C PHE A 120 -2.84 -9.01 2.70
N CYS A 121 -1.80 -8.53 2.01
CA CYS A 121 -1.93 -7.58 0.93
C CYS A 121 -2.13 -8.29 -0.42
N ASP A 122 -2.72 -7.58 -1.38
CA ASP A 122 -3.01 -8.11 -2.72
C ASP A 122 -1.99 -7.63 -3.74
N VAL A 123 -1.59 -6.35 -3.66
CA VAL A 123 -0.63 -5.72 -4.57
C VAL A 123 0.41 -4.92 -3.78
N LEU A 124 1.66 -5.06 -4.18
CA LEU A 124 2.80 -4.30 -3.65
C LEU A 124 3.35 -3.39 -4.74
N VAL A 125 3.50 -2.11 -4.43
CA VAL A 125 4.36 -1.20 -5.18
C VAL A 125 5.67 -1.11 -4.42
N ASP A 126 6.73 -1.71 -4.98
CA ASP A 126 7.99 -1.92 -4.29
C ASP A 126 9.15 -1.08 -4.85
N GLY A 127 10.12 -0.83 -3.99
CA GLY A 127 11.37 -0.16 -4.34
C GLY A 127 11.36 1.33 -4.06
N LYS A 128 12.53 1.85 -3.73
CA LYS A 128 12.75 3.28 -3.42
C LYS A 128 12.38 4.15 -4.61
N PHE A 129 11.74 5.29 -4.33
CA PHE A 129 11.64 6.34 -5.33
C PHE A 129 13.05 6.82 -5.72
N ASP A 130 13.29 6.88 -7.02
CA ASP A 130 14.55 7.39 -7.58
C ASP A 130 14.22 8.48 -8.61
N LYS A 131 14.64 9.71 -8.29
CA LYS A 131 14.38 10.89 -9.10
C LYS A 131 14.96 10.78 -10.52
N SER A 132 16.05 10.02 -10.71
CA SER A 132 16.65 9.80 -12.04
C SER A 132 15.78 8.96 -12.96
N TYR A 133 14.85 8.19 -12.39
CA TYR A 133 13.89 7.35 -13.11
C TYR A 133 12.45 7.90 -13.06
N PHE A 134 12.27 9.17 -12.61
CA PHE A 134 10.97 9.82 -12.57
C PHE A 134 10.39 10.04 -13.97
N GLN A 135 9.09 9.78 -14.13
CA GLN A 135 8.33 10.10 -15.35
C GLN A 135 6.90 10.51 -14.98
N ASN A 136 6.38 11.56 -15.62
CA ASN A 136 5.05 12.13 -15.31
C ASN A 136 3.85 11.24 -15.67
N ASN A 137 4.05 10.24 -16.53
CA ASN A 137 2.98 9.39 -17.07
C ASN A 137 2.91 8.01 -16.41
N LEU A 138 3.64 7.79 -15.33
CA LEU A 138 3.60 6.52 -14.60
C LEU A 138 2.31 6.42 -13.80
N ARG A 139 1.60 5.29 -13.96
CA ARG A 139 0.43 4.98 -13.13
C ARG A 139 0.86 4.28 -11.86
N PHE A 140 0.35 4.74 -10.73
CA PHE A 140 0.49 4.12 -9.40
C PHE A 140 1.93 3.92 -8.92
N ARG A 141 2.92 4.63 -9.47
CA ARG A 141 4.31 4.62 -9.00
C ARG A 141 5.02 5.91 -9.40
N GLY A 142 6.02 6.31 -8.62
CA GLY A 142 6.73 7.57 -8.83
C GLY A 142 7.91 7.49 -9.79
N SER A 143 8.51 6.31 -9.98
CA SER A 143 9.70 6.11 -10.83
C SER A 143 9.70 4.74 -11.50
N THR A 144 10.37 4.61 -12.65
CA THR A 144 10.30 3.39 -13.48
C THR A 144 10.99 2.19 -12.87
N ASN A 145 11.91 2.39 -11.92
CA ASN A 145 12.56 1.31 -11.16
C ASN A 145 11.62 0.62 -10.17
N GLN A 146 10.52 1.27 -9.78
CA GLN A 146 9.52 0.65 -8.89
C GLN A 146 8.69 -0.38 -9.67
N ARG A 147 8.30 -1.46 -8.99
CA ARG A 147 7.51 -2.55 -9.59
C ARG A 147 6.13 -2.59 -8.94
N ILE A 148 5.11 -2.93 -9.73
CA ILE A 148 3.77 -3.23 -9.23
C ILE A 148 3.62 -4.74 -9.29
N ILE A 149 3.49 -5.40 -8.14
CA ILE A 149 3.61 -6.85 -7.99
C ILE A 149 2.27 -7.43 -7.49
N ASP A 150 1.76 -8.44 -8.18
CA ASP A 150 0.65 -9.28 -7.70
C ASP A 150 1.20 -10.24 -6.65
N ILE A 151 0.94 -9.95 -5.39
CA ILE A 151 1.51 -10.68 -4.25
C ILE A 151 1.02 -12.12 -4.23
N LYS A 152 -0.28 -12.34 -4.39
CA LYS A 152 -0.87 -13.70 -4.32
C LYS A 152 -0.32 -14.62 -5.39
N LYS A 153 -0.22 -14.12 -6.63
CA LYS A 153 0.36 -14.91 -7.72
C LYS A 153 1.85 -15.13 -7.53
N SER A 154 2.57 -14.13 -7.03
CA SER A 154 4.01 -14.21 -6.80
C SER A 154 4.35 -15.24 -5.73
N LEU A 155 3.65 -15.20 -4.59
CA LEU A 155 3.81 -16.20 -3.53
C LEU A 155 3.46 -17.61 -4.00
N LYS A 156 2.33 -17.78 -4.72
CA LYS A 156 1.93 -19.11 -5.24
C LYS A 156 2.93 -19.70 -6.24
N LYS A 157 3.56 -18.85 -7.06
CA LYS A 157 4.50 -19.31 -8.10
C LYS A 157 5.97 -19.26 -7.66
N ASN A 158 6.23 -18.80 -6.45
CA ASN A 158 7.58 -18.59 -5.92
C ASN A 158 8.49 -17.79 -6.86
N ARG A 159 7.92 -16.79 -7.54
CA ARG A 159 8.62 -15.82 -8.42
C ARG A 159 7.79 -14.57 -8.57
N ILE A 160 8.43 -13.45 -8.87
CA ILE A 160 7.72 -12.18 -9.10
C ILE A 160 6.80 -12.31 -10.30
N ILE A 161 5.53 -11.96 -10.09
CA ILE A 161 4.52 -11.76 -11.11
C ILE A 161 4.10 -10.31 -11.05
N LEU A 162 4.40 -9.56 -12.09
CA LEU A 162 3.95 -8.16 -12.19
C LEU A 162 2.42 -8.13 -12.28
N TRP A 163 1.86 -7.14 -11.61
CA TRP A 163 0.44 -6.86 -11.68
C TRP A 163 0.07 -6.35 -13.08
N ASN A 164 -1.04 -6.83 -13.63
CA ASN A 164 -1.53 -6.44 -14.94
C ASN A 164 -2.97 -5.92 -14.82
N ASP A 165 -3.21 -4.72 -15.34
CA ASP A 165 -4.50 -4.03 -15.31
C ASP A 165 -5.43 -4.36 -16.50
N GLU A 166 -4.99 -5.14 -17.50
CA GLU A 166 -5.79 -5.47 -18.70
C GLU A 166 -7.17 -6.05 -18.34
N LYS A 167 -7.30 -6.79 -17.25
CA LYS A 167 -8.58 -7.30 -16.80
C LYS A 167 -9.60 -6.22 -16.43
N TYR A 168 -9.15 -5.06 -15.97
CA TYR A 168 -10.02 -3.96 -15.54
C TYR A 168 -10.49 -3.12 -16.73
N PHE A 169 -9.73 -3.07 -17.83
CA PHE A 169 -10.12 -2.38 -19.06
C PHE A 169 -11.08 -3.20 -19.92
N GLN A 170 -11.07 -4.53 -19.84
CA GLN A 170 -12.00 -5.37 -20.60
C GLN A 170 -13.47 -5.16 -20.17
N PHE A 171 -13.75 -4.85 -18.91
CA PHE A 171 -15.11 -4.57 -18.44
C PHE A 171 -15.65 -3.23 -18.94
N THR A 172 -14.82 -2.23 -19.20
CA THR A 172 -15.25 -0.92 -19.68
C THR A 172 -15.63 -0.92 -21.17
N LEU A 173 -15.04 -1.81 -21.96
CA LEU A 173 -15.34 -1.92 -23.40
C LEU A 173 -16.61 -2.72 -23.72
N PHE A 174 -17.15 -3.48 -22.77
CA PHE A 174 -18.40 -4.24 -22.98
C PHE A 174 -19.66 -3.46 -22.60
N SER A 175 -19.56 -2.30 -21.96
CA SER A 175 -20.70 -1.45 -21.59
C SER A 175 -21.15 -0.48 -22.69
N GLU A 176 -20.42 -0.38 -23.81
CA GLU A 176 -20.76 0.52 -24.92
C GLU A 176 -21.49 -0.17 -26.11
N LYS A 177 -21.94 -1.42 -25.89
CA LYS A 177 -22.73 -2.14 -26.91
C LYS A 177 -24.07 -2.60 -26.34
N HIS A 178 -24.91 -1.63 -25.94
CA HIS A 178 -26.37 -1.81 -25.88
C HIS A 178 -27.05 -0.46 -26.02
#